data_88a939fedb2f7f995a768e48c0ee9c74
#
_entry.id   88a939fedb2f7f995a768e48c0ee9c74
#
_cell.length_a   1.000
_cell.length_b   1.000
_cell.length_c   1.000
_cell.angle_alpha   90.00
_cell.angle_beta   90.00
_cell.angle_gamma   90.00
#
_symmetry.space_group_name_H-M   'P 1'
#
loop_
_entity.id
_entity.type
_entity.pdbx_description
1 polymer ?
#
loop_
_entity_poly.entity_id
_entity_poly.type
_entity_poly.pdbx_seq_one_letter_code
_entity_poly.pdbx_strand_id
1 'polypeptide(L)'
;MVVLTIDGVDCSYGSINVLKNINFEVKNGEFLGILGPNGSGKTTLLRSISRVLKPKKGSILIDEKDVYSLKTMDLAKQMAVVPQTTPISFDYTVLEVVLMGRNPHMGRFQMEDKNDLLIAKNAMKLTRTWDFADRSVTELSGGERQRVIIARALTQEPQILLLDEPTTHLDICNQLEIMDLIKQLCTTKKLLIVAVFHDFNLAARYCDSIILLKDGKIVAVGKSDETLTTENVKEVFSVDTIVKKHPITGCLHVMPISRSVNLVPKSLVIHIISGSGTGSFTMKTLLDEGYRLTAGVLNLLDTDQETAKLLRISTTNEAPFSPITEEAHKANMIMIRKANVVVISPTQFGYGNLRNLEAAETALKEGIPVVLIEDGPIEERDFTEGKATKAITKLKSKGAVTVKDNCELLEFLYYLEKKNNKNSSQKKEA
;
A
#
# COMPACT_ATOMS: atom_id res chain seq x y z
N MET A 1 -19.07 21.43 -20.22
CA MET A 1 -18.05 20.54 -19.65
C MET A 1 -18.13 20.73 -18.15
N VAL A 2 -18.50 19.71 -17.39
CA VAL A 2 -18.69 19.87 -15.94
C VAL A 2 -17.34 19.88 -15.23
N VAL A 3 -17.17 20.85 -14.35
CA VAL A 3 -15.96 21.01 -13.52
C VAL A 3 -16.39 21.13 -12.06
N LEU A 4 -15.81 20.31 -11.20
CA LEU A 4 -15.96 20.39 -9.75
C LEU A 4 -14.70 21.05 -9.18
N THR A 5 -14.83 22.22 -8.58
CA THR A 5 -13.73 22.96 -7.97
C THR A 5 -13.94 23.06 -6.47
N ILE A 6 -12.92 22.69 -5.71
CA ILE A 6 -12.84 22.84 -4.27
C ILE A 6 -11.76 23.88 -3.99
N ASP A 7 -12.13 25.01 -3.37
CA ASP A 7 -11.24 26.14 -3.12
C ASP A 7 -11.22 26.53 -1.64
N GLY A 8 -10.07 26.34 -1.01
CA GLY A 8 -9.79 26.75 0.36
C GLY A 8 -10.73 26.15 1.43
N VAL A 9 -11.25 24.93 1.21
CA VAL A 9 -12.30 24.35 2.06
C VAL A 9 -11.78 23.92 3.43
N ASP A 10 -12.38 24.50 4.48
CA ASP A 10 -12.25 24.09 5.88
C ASP A 10 -13.57 23.48 6.38
N CYS A 11 -13.53 22.28 6.95
CA CYS A 11 -14.70 21.65 7.57
C CYS A 11 -14.43 21.25 9.02
N SER A 12 -15.48 21.33 9.86
CA SER A 12 -15.40 20.93 11.27
C SER A 12 -16.70 20.34 11.78
N TYR A 13 -16.57 19.50 12.79
CA TYR A 13 -17.66 19.04 13.65
C TYR A 13 -17.51 19.73 15.02
N GLY A 14 -18.38 20.70 15.31
CA GLY A 14 -18.25 21.52 16.51
C GLY A 14 -16.92 22.28 16.54
N SER A 15 -16.09 22.00 17.54
CA SER A 15 -14.75 22.61 17.71
C SER A 15 -13.64 21.87 16.97
N ILE A 16 -13.86 20.66 16.47
CA ILE A 16 -12.83 19.84 15.85
C ILE A 16 -12.74 20.15 14.37
N ASN A 17 -11.61 20.72 13.93
CA ASN A 17 -11.32 20.95 12.51
C ASN A 17 -10.85 19.64 11.87
N VAL A 18 -11.62 19.15 10.90
CA VAL A 18 -11.38 17.87 10.20
C VAL A 18 -10.73 18.11 8.84
N LEU A 19 -11.15 19.14 8.10
CA LEU A 19 -10.51 19.52 6.82
C LEU A 19 -9.92 20.92 6.93
N LYS A 20 -8.74 21.12 6.32
CA LYS A 20 -7.96 22.36 6.44
C LYS A 20 -7.40 22.76 5.08
N ASN A 21 -7.91 23.84 4.50
CA ASN A 21 -7.46 24.43 3.25
C ASN A 21 -7.36 23.42 2.10
N ILE A 22 -8.45 22.70 1.83
CA ILE A 22 -8.52 21.72 0.75
C ILE A 22 -8.72 22.42 -0.58
N ASN A 23 -7.84 22.13 -1.54
CA ASN A 23 -7.85 22.75 -2.88
C ASN A 23 -7.60 21.67 -3.93
N PHE A 24 -8.52 21.49 -4.88
CA PHE A 24 -8.35 20.67 -6.07
C PHE A 24 -9.48 20.91 -7.09
N GLU A 25 -9.26 20.46 -8.32
CA GLU A 25 -10.22 20.52 -9.41
C GLU A 25 -10.33 19.15 -10.08
N VAL A 26 -11.53 18.77 -10.50
CA VAL A 26 -11.82 17.53 -11.25
C VAL A 26 -12.73 17.87 -12.42
N LYS A 27 -12.46 17.27 -13.57
CA LYS A 27 -13.18 17.55 -14.83
C LYS A 27 -14.06 16.38 -15.27
N ASN A 28 -15.01 16.72 -16.11
CA ASN A 28 -15.89 15.74 -16.73
C ASN A 28 -15.11 14.63 -17.45
N GLY A 29 -15.46 13.38 -17.18
CA GLY A 29 -14.76 12.20 -17.70
C GLY A 29 -13.46 11.86 -16.97
N GLU A 30 -13.20 12.48 -15.81
CA GLU A 30 -12.07 12.16 -14.92
C GLU A 30 -12.52 11.35 -13.72
N PHE A 31 -11.71 10.37 -13.35
CA PHE A 31 -11.90 9.53 -12.18
C PHE A 31 -10.85 9.87 -11.11
N LEU A 32 -11.27 10.62 -10.09
CA LEU A 32 -10.43 10.99 -8.94
C LEU A 32 -10.59 9.98 -7.81
N GLY A 33 -9.47 9.44 -7.33
CA GLY A 33 -9.38 8.62 -6.13
C GLY A 33 -8.93 9.42 -4.90
N ILE A 34 -9.55 9.20 -3.75
CA ILE A 34 -9.12 9.79 -2.47
C ILE A 34 -8.64 8.66 -1.57
N LEU A 35 -7.36 8.71 -1.19
CA LEU A 35 -6.71 7.78 -0.27
C LEU A 35 -6.25 8.50 1.00
N GLY A 36 -6.20 7.79 2.11
CA GLY A 36 -5.72 8.31 3.40
C GLY A 36 -6.07 7.37 4.54
N PRO A 37 -5.42 7.47 5.70
CA PRO A 37 -5.72 6.66 6.87
C PRO A 37 -7.13 6.94 7.41
N ASN A 38 -7.60 6.07 8.32
CA ASN A 38 -8.85 6.31 9.02
C ASN A 38 -8.76 7.62 9.83
N GLY A 39 -9.84 8.41 9.77
CA GLY A 39 -9.87 9.72 10.42
C GLY A 39 -9.19 10.85 9.65
N SER A 40 -8.59 10.63 8.47
CA SER A 40 -7.96 11.70 7.67
C SER A 40 -8.94 12.73 7.09
N GLY A 41 -10.26 12.45 7.09
CA GLY A 41 -11.28 13.37 6.59
C GLY A 41 -11.92 13.00 5.25
N LYS A 42 -11.64 11.81 4.68
CA LYS A 42 -12.16 11.38 3.35
C LYS A 42 -13.68 11.46 3.23
N THR A 43 -14.41 10.79 4.12
CA THR A 43 -15.88 10.85 4.16
C THR A 43 -16.40 12.25 4.47
N THR A 44 -15.67 13.03 5.29
CA THR A 44 -16.03 14.43 5.56
C THR A 44 -15.94 15.28 4.29
N LEU A 45 -14.92 15.03 3.46
CA LEU A 45 -14.76 15.71 2.17
C LEU A 45 -15.91 15.37 1.22
N LEU A 46 -16.28 14.08 1.09
CA LEU A 46 -17.46 13.69 0.29
C LEU A 46 -18.76 14.30 0.84
N ARG A 47 -18.95 14.35 2.17
CA ARG A 47 -20.10 14.99 2.80
C ARG A 47 -20.16 16.49 2.55
N SER A 48 -19.01 17.16 2.47
CA SER A 48 -19.00 18.58 2.14
C SER A 48 -19.32 18.83 0.66
N ILE A 49 -18.80 18.00 -0.26
CA ILE A 49 -19.10 18.08 -1.69
C ILE A 49 -20.59 17.81 -1.94
N SER A 50 -21.16 16.80 -1.29
CA SER A 50 -22.58 16.43 -1.40
C SER A 50 -23.54 17.34 -0.62
N ARG A 51 -23.04 18.45 -0.04
CA ARG A 51 -23.84 19.42 0.74
C ARG A 51 -24.45 18.87 2.03
N VAL A 52 -24.01 17.71 2.51
CA VAL A 52 -24.44 17.17 3.81
C VAL A 52 -23.76 17.93 4.98
N LEU A 53 -22.54 18.41 4.77
CA LEU A 53 -21.79 19.17 5.76
C LEU A 53 -21.30 20.51 5.16
N LYS A 54 -21.80 21.63 5.66
CA LYS A 54 -21.38 22.95 5.17
C LYS A 54 -19.97 23.32 5.62
N PRO A 55 -19.08 23.71 4.70
CA PRO A 55 -17.76 24.22 5.06
C PRO A 55 -17.83 25.47 5.95
N LYS A 56 -16.86 25.64 6.84
CA LYS A 56 -16.69 26.88 7.61
C LYS A 56 -16.03 27.98 6.79
N LYS A 57 -15.13 27.60 5.86
CA LYS A 57 -14.43 28.48 4.94
C LYS A 57 -14.29 27.81 3.58
N GLY A 58 -14.00 28.63 2.58
CA GLY A 58 -13.82 28.17 1.21
C GLY A 58 -15.15 27.94 0.48
N SER A 59 -15.06 27.50 -0.76
CA SER A 59 -16.20 27.24 -1.63
C SER A 59 -16.07 25.91 -2.36
N ILE A 60 -17.21 25.33 -2.71
CA ILE A 60 -17.33 24.14 -3.55
C ILE A 60 -18.20 24.49 -4.72
N LEU A 61 -17.63 24.47 -5.92
CA LEU A 61 -18.26 24.96 -7.13
C LEU A 61 -18.48 23.83 -8.13
N ILE A 62 -19.64 23.86 -8.80
CA ILE A 62 -19.93 23.09 -10.03
C ILE A 62 -20.15 24.12 -11.14
N ASP A 63 -19.30 24.11 -12.16
CA ASP A 63 -19.32 25.09 -13.26
C ASP A 63 -19.44 26.53 -12.76
N GLU A 64 -18.53 26.93 -11.84
CA GLU A 64 -18.48 28.25 -11.20
C GLU A 64 -19.66 28.60 -10.25
N LYS A 65 -20.65 27.69 -10.09
CA LYS A 65 -21.79 27.89 -9.19
C LYS A 65 -21.55 27.20 -7.85
N ASP A 66 -21.67 27.95 -6.76
CA ASP A 66 -21.55 27.37 -5.42
C ASP A 66 -22.67 26.34 -5.17
N VAL A 67 -22.31 25.11 -4.81
CA VAL A 67 -23.23 24.01 -4.51
C VAL A 67 -24.20 24.38 -3.37
N TYR A 68 -23.80 25.28 -2.47
CA TYR A 68 -24.65 25.73 -1.35
C TYR A 68 -25.66 26.80 -1.77
N SER A 69 -25.49 27.45 -2.93
CA SER A 69 -26.44 28.39 -3.53
C SER A 69 -27.52 27.71 -4.36
N LEU A 70 -27.27 26.47 -4.85
CA LEU A 70 -28.19 25.71 -5.66
C LEU A 70 -29.40 25.22 -4.85
N LYS A 71 -30.56 25.06 -5.49
CA LYS A 71 -31.66 24.34 -4.87
C LYS A 71 -31.30 22.85 -4.69
N THR A 72 -31.77 22.23 -3.62
CA THR A 72 -31.43 20.82 -3.31
C THR A 72 -31.82 19.87 -4.46
N MET A 73 -32.97 20.07 -5.08
CA MET A 73 -33.43 19.26 -6.22
C MET A 73 -32.53 19.45 -7.45
N ASP A 74 -32.07 20.68 -7.72
CA ASP A 74 -31.22 20.96 -8.88
C ASP A 74 -29.81 20.36 -8.69
N LEU A 75 -29.27 20.39 -7.47
CA LEU A 75 -28.03 19.70 -7.14
C LEU A 75 -28.20 18.17 -7.26
N ALA A 76 -29.31 17.63 -6.74
CA ALA A 76 -29.59 16.21 -6.82
C ALA A 76 -29.78 15.68 -8.25
N LYS A 77 -30.16 16.52 -9.23
CA LYS A 77 -30.14 16.15 -10.65
C LYS A 77 -28.74 16.09 -11.27
N GLN A 78 -27.77 16.81 -10.70
CA GLN A 78 -26.41 16.89 -11.21
C GLN A 78 -25.45 15.94 -10.52
N MET A 79 -25.71 15.61 -9.24
CA MET A 79 -24.79 14.85 -8.39
C MET A 79 -25.50 13.70 -7.70
N ALA A 80 -24.99 12.48 -7.85
CA ALA A 80 -25.45 11.31 -7.11
C ALA A 80 -24.36 10.82 -6.14
N VAL A 81 -24.82 10.20 -5.04
CA VAL A 81 -23.94 9.67 -4.00
C VAL A 81 -24.23 8.18 -3.79
N VAL A 82 -23.18 7.37 -3.84
CA VAL A 82 -23.20 5.97 -3.40
C VAL A 82 -22.48 5.90 -2.05
N PRO A 83 -23.21 5.76 -0.95
CA PRO A 83 -22.62 5.71 0.38
C PRO A 83 -21.99 4.34 0.66
N GLN A 84 -21.10 4.27 1.63
CA GLN A 84 -20.43 3.05 2.08
C GLN A 84 -21.43 1.96 2.51
N THR A 85 -22.46 2.36 3.23
CA THR A 85 -23.55 1.46 3.66
C THR A 85 -24.89 2.09 3.36
N THR A 86 -25.81 1.29 2.82
CA THR A 86 -27.19 1.69 2.62
C THR A 86 -28.06 0.71 3.41
N PRO A 87 -28.47 1.06 4.65
CA PRO A 87 -29.41 0.22 5.39
C PRO A 87 -30.75 0.27 4.68
N ILE A 88 -31.16 -0.82 4.07
CA ILE A 88 -32.51 -1.00 3.52
C ILE A 88 -33.24 -1.89 4.51
N SER A 89 -34.11 -1.28 5.32
CA SER A 89 -34.81 -1.95 6.42
C SER A 89 -36.19 -2.50 6.02
N PHE A 90 -36.59 -2.25 4.79
CA PHE A 90 -37.89 -2.65 4.27
C PHE A 90 -37.75 -3.62 3.10
N ASP A 91 -38.78 -4.41 2.89
CA ASP A 91 -38.82 -5.44 1.84
C ASP A 91 -39.24 -4.82 0.48
N TYR A 92 -38.35 -3.98 -0.07
CA TYR A 92 -38.52 -3.41 -1.41
C TYR A 92 -37.96 -4.33 -2.47
N THR A 93 -38.61 -4.36 -3.63
CA THR A 93 -38.01 -4.96 -4.84
C THR A 93 -36.82 -4.15 -5.33
N VAL A 94 -35.95 -4.80 -6.09
CA VAL A 94 -34.81 -4.13 -6.72
C VAL A 94 -35.26 -2.98 -7.62
N LEU A 95 -36.32 -3.17 -8.39
CA LEU A 95 -36.89 -2.12 -9.27
C LEU A 95 -37.35 -0.91 -8.48
N GLU A 96 -38.07 -1.12 -7.36
CA GLU A 96 -38.55 -0.02 -6.49
C GLU A 96 -37.35 0.78 -5.93
N VAL A 97 -36.31 0.10 -5.44
CA VAL A 97 -35.10 0.77 -4.93
C VAL A 97 -34.42 1.58 -6.03
N VAL A 98 -34.33 1.06 -7.24
CA VAL A 98 -33.71 1.77 -8.38
C VAL A 98 -34.57 2.98 -8.80
N LEU A 99 -35.90 2.85 -8.81
CA LEU A 99 -36.82 3.95 -9.13
C LEU A 99 -36.75 5.11 -8.12
N MET A 100 -36.38 4.87 -6.85
CA MET A 100 -36.12 5.95 -5.89
C MET A 100 -35.07 6.97 -6.41
N GLY A 101 -34.18 6.57 -7.33
CA GLY A 101 -33.26 7.48 -8.02
C GLY A 101 -33.95 8.55 -8.87
N ARG A 102 -35.24 8.37 -9.24
CA ARG A 102 -36.00 9.36 -10.02
C ARG A 102 -36.59 10.48 -9.18
N ASN A 103 -36.62 10.35 -7.83
CA ASN A 103 -37.21 11.34 -6.92
C ASN A 103 -36.81 12.81 -7.24
N PRO A 104 -35.57 13.16 -7.60
CA PRO A 104 -35.21 14.54 -7.96
C PRO A 104 -35.90 15.07 -9.22
N HIS A 105 -36.39 14.19 -10.08
CA HIS A 105 -37.04 14.55 -11.36
C HIS A 105 -38.56 14.60 -11.25
N MET A 106 -39.11 14.04 -10.17
CA MET A 106 -40.57 13.98 -9.96
C MET A 106 -41.11 15.16 -9.15
N GLY A 107 -42.29 15.60 -9.52
CA GLY A 107 -43.04 16.60 -8.76
C GLY A 107 -43.59 16.01 -7.46
N ARG A 108 -44.06 16.89 -6.56
CA ARG A 108 -44.72 16.47 -5.32
C ARG A 108 -46.00 15.69 -5.64
N PHE A 109 -46.11 14.45 -5.16
CA PHE A 109 -47.20 13.51 -5.44
C PHE A 109 -47.28 12.98 -6.88
N GLN A 110 -46.23 13.15 -7.68
CA GLN A 110 -46.15 12.53 -9.00
C GLN A 110 -45.71 11.07 -8.84
N MET A 111 -46.40 10.17 -9.57
CA MET A 111 -46.00 8.77 -9.70
C MET A 111 -45.01 8.64 -10.87
N GLU A 112 -44.20 7.56 -10.86
CA GLU A 112 -43.28 7.22 -11.92
C GLU A 112 -44.04 7.02 -13.23
N ASP A 113 -43.51 7.61 -14.29
CA ASP A 113 -44.01 7.46 -15.63
C ASP A 113 -43.28 6.39 -16.44
N LYS A 114 -43.71 6.19 -17.71
CA LYS A 114 -43.07 5.22 -18.61
C LYS A 114 -41.62 5.57 -18.93
N ASN A 115 -41.25 6.85 -18.87
CA ASN A 115 -39.90 7.29 -19.14
C ASN A 115 -39.00 6.99 -17.92
N ASP A 116 -39.49 7.20 -16.70
CA ASP A 116 -38.78 6.85 -15.47
C ASP A 116 -38.50 5.34 -15.40
N LEU A 117 -39.46 4.51 -15.77
CA LEU A 117 -39.29 3.05 -15.87
C LEU A 117 -38.25 2.67 -16.95
N LEU A 118 -38.24 3.38 -18.09
CA LEU A 118 -37.25 3.12 -19.13
C LEU A 118 -35.82 3.49 -18.67
N ILE A 119 -35.66 4.62 -17.99
CA ILE A 119 -34.39 5.06 -17.43
C ILE A 119 -33.90 4.07 -16.38
N ALA A 120 -34.77 3.66 -15.46
CA ALA A 120 -34.45 2.64 -14.44
C ALA A 120 -34.01 1.32 -15.09
N LYS A 121 -34.77 0.83 -16.08
CA LYS A 121 -34.42 -0.39 -16.83
C LYS A 121 -33.07 -0.31 -17.51
N ASN A 122 -32.75 0.84 -18.11
CA ASN A 122 -31.45 1.05 -18.75
C ASN A 122 -30.30 1.08 -17.73
N ALA A 123 -30.49 1.73 -16.59
CA ALA A 123 -29.52 1.74 -15.50
C ALA A 123 -29.30 0.31 -14.95
N MET A 124 -30.37 -0.46 -14.74
CA MET A 124 -30.32 -1.83 -14.29
C MET A 124 -29.63 -2.77 -15.29
N LYS A 125 -29.83 -2.58 -16.58
CA LYS A 125 -29.10 -3.33 -17.63
C LYS A 125 -27.62 -3.02 -17.61
N LEU A 126 -27.23 -1.76 -17.46
CA LEU A 126 -25.83 -1.35 -17.36
C LEU A 126 -25.13 -1.98 -16.13
N THR A 127 -25.85 -2.09 -15.02
CA THR A 127 -25.33 -2.68 -13.77
C THR A 127 -25.58 -4.20 -13.64
N ARG A 128 -26.15 -4.84 -14.68
CA ARG A 128 -26.51 -6.28 -14.70
C ARG A 128 -27.43 -6.67 -13.53
N THR A 129 -28.43 -5.83 -13.23
CA THR A 129 -29.39 -6.06 -12.13
C THR A 129 -30.82 -6.26 -12.60
N TRP A 130 -31.06 -6.18 -13.92
CA TRP A 130 -32.41 -6.28 -14.49
C TRP A 130 -33.06 -7.65 -14.28
N ASP A 131 -32.27 -8.72 -14.29
CA ASP A 131 -32.81 -10.10 -14.17
C ASP A 131 -33.35 -10.44 -12.78
N PHE A 132 -33.09 -9.58 -11.80
CA PHE A 132 -33.65 -9.68 -10.44
C PHE A 132 -34.50 -8.48 -10.04
N ALA A 133 -35.12 -7.80 -11.03
CA ALA A 133 -35.92 -6.60 -10.79
C ALA A 133 -37.03 -6.78 -9.75
N ASP A 134 -37.66 -7.95 -9.75
CA ASP A 134 -38.79 -8.31 -8.87
C ASP A 134 -38.37 -8.99 -7.56
N ARG A 135 -37.05 -9.26 -7.37
CA ARG A 135 -36.55 -9.83 -6.12
C ARG A 135 -36.49 -8.79 -5.01
N SER A 136 -36.62 -9.25 -3.78
CA SER A 136 -36.33 -8.41 -2.61
C SER A 136 -34.85 -8.05 -2.53
N VAL A 137 -34.53 -6.78 -2.24
CA VAL A 137 -33.15 -6.32 -2.03
C VAL A 137 -32.50 -7.00 -0.82
N THR A 138 -33.29 -7.50 0.13
CA THR A 138 -32.79 -8.19 1.32
C THR A 138 -32.22 -9.58 0.99
N GLU A 139 -32.63 -10.21 -0.13
CA GLU A 139 -32.18 -11.51 -0.59
C GLU A 139 -30.87 -11.46 -1.41
N LEU A 140 -30.40 -10.26 -1.73
CA LEU A 140 -29.22 -10.08 -2.59
C LEU A 140 -27.91 -10.27 -1.84
N SER A 141 -26.92 -10.83 -2.54
CA SER A 141 -25.52 -10.81 -2.10
C SER A 141 -25.00 -9.38 -1.97
N GLY A 142 -23.89 -9.19 -1.25
CA GLY A 142 -23.26 -7.86 -1.11
C GLY A 142 -22.92 -7.19 -2.45
N GLY A 143 -22.37 -7.96 -3.39
CA GLY A 143 -22.03 -7.44 -4.72
C GLY A 143 -23.24 -7.08 -5.57
N GLU A 144 -24.30 -7.90 -5.55
CA GLU A 144 -25.55 -7.60 -6.22
C GLU A 144 -26.22 -6.35 -5.64
N ARG A 145 -26.27 -6.26 -4.30
CA ARG A 145 -26.78 -5.08 -3.61
C ARG A 145 -26.03 -3.81 -3.98
N GLN A 146 -24.68 -3.87 -4.05
CA GLN A 146 -23.87 -2.73 -4.46
C GLN A 146 -24.18 -2.29 -5.88
N ARG A 147 -24.36 -3.24 -6.82
CA ARG A 147 -24.77 -2.95 -8.21
C ARG A 147 -26.16 -2.28 -8.25
N VAL A 148 -27.10 -2.68 -7.40
CA VAL A 148 -28.43 -2.05 -7.27
C VAL A 148 -28.31 -0.60 -6.78
N ILE A 149 -27.45 -0.33 -5.79
CA ILE A 149 -27.23 1.04 -5.30
C ILE A 149 -26.58 1.92 -6.36
N ILE A 150 -25.66 1.38 -7.15
CA ILE A 150 -25.09 2.08 -8.32
C ILE A 150 -26.18 2.32 -9.38
N ALA A 151 -27.05 1.34 -9.68
CA ALA A 151 -28.17 1.50 -10.60
C ALA A 151 -29.08 2.63 -10.16
N ARG A 152 -29.44 2.69 -8.86
CA ARG A 152 -30.23 3.78 -8.27
C ARG A 152 -29.56 5.14 -8.48
N ALA A 153 -28.25 5.23 -8.26
CA ALA A 153 -27.50 6.47 -8.49
C ALA A 153 -27.49 6.88 -9.97
N LEU A 154 -27.35 5.92 -10.89
CA LEU A 154 -27.37 6.17 -12.33
C LEU A 154 -28.76 6.57 -12.85
N THR A 155 -29.83 6.05 -12.23
CA THR A 155 -31.20 6.39 -12.57
C THR A 155 -31.53 7.88 -12.29
N GLN A 156 -30.73 8.52 -11.45
CA GLN A 156 -30.78 9.97 -11.22
C GLN A 156 -30.23 10.78 -12.39
N GLU A 157 -29.57 10.13 -13.40
CA GLU A 157 -28.91 10.75 -14.56
C GLU A 157 -27.88 11.83 -14.17
N PRO A 158 -26.99 11.55 -13.20
CA PRO A 158 -26.05 12.54 -12.68
C PRO A 158 -24.93 12.85 -13.67
N GLN A 159 -24.31 14.01 -13.50
CA GLN A 159 -23.04 14.39 -14.15
C GLN A 159 -21.83 14.12 -13.25
N ILE A 160 -22.05 14.11 -11.93
CA ILE A 160 -21.06 13.84 -10.90
C ILE A 160 -21.51 12.63 -10.07
N LEU A 161 -20.62 11.66 -9.90
CA LEU A 161 -20.85 10.48 -9.07
C LEU A 161 -19.83 10.44 -7.92
N LEU A 162 -20.32 10.55 -6.69
CA LEU A 162 -19.53 10.43 -5.48
C LEU A 162 -19.68 9.02 -4.91
N LEU A 163 -18.56 8.35 -4.63
CA LEU A 163 -18.52 6.97 -4.16
C LEU A 163 -17.74 6.91 -2.83
N ASP A 164 -18.39 6.51 -1.75
CA ASP A 164 -17.74 6.31 -0.46
C ASP A 164 -17.45 4.81 -0.27
N GLU A 165 -16.21 4.40 -0.55
CA GLU A 165 -15.73 3.02 -0.44
C GLU A 165 -16.58 1.98 -1.18
N PRO A 166 -16.74 2.11 -2.51
CA PRO A 166 -17.71 1.31 -3.28
C PRO A 166 -17.42 -0.19 -3.33
N THR A 167 -16.24 -0.62 -2.91
CA THR A 167 -15.78 -2.02 -2.99
C THR A 167 -15.61 -2.70 -1.62
N THR A 168 -15.92 -2.00 -0.53
CA THR A 168 -15.77 -2.54 0.83
C THR A 168 -16.70 -3.73 1.06
N HIS A 169 -16.20 -4.78 1.71
CA HIS A 169 -16.89 -6.05 2.00
C HIS A 169 -17.27 -6.90 0.78
N LEU A 170 -16.70 -6.63 -0.37
CA LEU A 170 -16.89 -7.45 -1.57
C LEU A 170 -15.69 -8.38 -1.79
N ASP A 171 -15.95 -9.55 -2.39
CA ASP A 171 -14.87 -10.41 -2.90
C ASP A 171 -14.16 -9.78 -4.10
N ILE A 172 -12.99 -10.30 -4.44
CA ILE A 172 -12.11 -9.73 -5.48
C ILE A 172 -12.81 -9.66 -6.84
N CYS A 173 -13.61 -10.67 -7.20
CA CYS A 173 -14.32 -10.70 -8.49
C CYS A 173 -15.34 -9.58 -8.56
N ASN A 174 -16.21 -9.44 -7.55
CA ASN A 174 -17.19 -8.37 -7.47
C ASN A 174 -16.55 -6.98 -7.38
N GLN A 175 -15.40 -6.84 -6.67
CA GLN A 175 -14.65 -5.57 -6.65
C GLN A 175 -14.22 -5.15 -8.06
N LEU A 176 -13.61 -6.06 -8.82
CA LEU A 176 -13.14 -5.78 -10.18
C LEU A 176 -14.31 -5.45 -11.12
N GLU A 177 -15.40 -6.23 -11.08
CA GLU A 177 -16.58 -5.96 -11.91
C GLU A 177 -17.19 -4.58 -11.66
N ILE A 178 -17.30 -4.18 -10.39
CA ILE A 178 -17.82 -2.85 -10.01
C ILE A 178 -16.88 -1.75 -10.47
N MET A 179 -15.57 -1.92 -10.30
CA MET A 179 -14.59 -0.93 -10.71
C MET A 179 -14.53 -0.79 -12.24
N ASP A 180 -14.61 -1.90 -12.98
CA ASP A 180 -14.70 -1.90 -14.44
C ASP A 180 -15.96 -1.17 -14.93
N LEU A 181 -17.11 -1.42 -14.29
CA LEU A 181 -18.35 -0.70 -14.58
C LEU A 181 -18.20 0.81 -14.33
N ILE A 182 -17.66 1.22 -13.17
CA ILE A 182 -17.44 2.62 -12.82
C ILE A 182 -16.50 3.29 -13.84
N LYS A 183 -15.38 2.63 -14.21
CA LYS A 183 -14.46 3.16 -15.22
C LYS A 183 -15.09 3.27 -16.60
N GLN A 184 -15.91 2.28 -16.99
CA GLN A 184 -16.69 2.34 -18.23
C GLN A 184 -17.65 3.53 -18.21
N LEU A 185 -18.37 3.79 -17.12
CA LEU A 185 -19.26 4.94 -16.97
C LEU A 185 -18.49 6.28 -17.09
N CYS A 186 -17.33 6.37 -16.45
CA CYS A 186 -16.44 7.53 -16.54
C CYS A 186 -16.06 7.83 -17.99
N THR A 187 -15.62 6.81 -18.75
CA THR A 187 -15.12 6.98 -20.12
C THR A 187 -16.25 7.17 -21.15
N THR A 188 -17.33 6.35 -21.09
CA THR A 188 -18.39 6.33 -22.11
C THR A 188 -19.46 7.39 -21.86
N LYS A 189 -19.86 7.61 -20.61
CA LYS A 189 -20.86 8.60 -20.21
C LYS A 189 -20.24 9.96 -19.85
N LYS A 190 -18.91 10.05 -19.83
CA LYS A 190 -18.17 11.25 -19.40
C LYS A 190 -18.56 11.73 -17.99
N LEU A 191 -18.89 10.80 -17.09
CA LEU A 191 -19.16 11.13 -15.70
C LEU A 191 -17.88 11.63 -15.01
N LEU A 192 -18.00 12.69 -14.21
CA LEU A 192 -17.00 13.08 -13.25
C LEU A 192 -17.18 12.18 -12.02
N ILE A 193 -16.14 11.44 -11.64
CA ILE A 193 -16.20 10.47 -10.53
C ILE A 193 -15.20 10.85 -9.46
N VAL A 194 -15.69 10.91 -8.20
CA VAL A 194 -14.84 11.06 -7.02
C VAL A 194 -15.12 9.87 -6.11
N ALA A 195 -14.10 9.05 -5.84
CA ALA A 195 -14.25 7.86 -5.01
C ALA A 195 -13.23 7.81 -3.86
N VAL A 196 -13.68 7.40 -2.69
CA VAL A 196 -12.82 7.09 -1.56
C VAL A 196 -12.40 5.63 -1.65
N PHE A 197 -11.11 5.38 -1.40
CA PHE A 197 -10.51 4.04 -1.42
C PHE A 197 -9.74 3.75 -0.14
N HIS A 198 -9.65 2.45 0.19
CA HIS A 198 -8.69 1.90 1.14
C HIS A 198 -7.56 1.13 0.44
N ASP A 199 -7.82 0.60 -0.75
CA ASP A 199 -6.85 -0.18 -1.52
C ASP A 199 -6.09 0.72 -2.51
N PHE A 200 -4.76 0.83 -2.31
CA PHE A 200 -3.87 1.58 -3.20
C PHE A 200 -3.87 1.02 -4.63
N ASN A 201 -3.93 -0.31 -4.75
CA ASN A 201 -3.77 -0.99 -6.03
C ASN A 201 -5.02 -0.82 -6.89
N LEU A 202 -6.22 -0.83 -6.29
CA LEU A 202 -7.45 -0.48 -6.97
C LEU A 202 -7.43 0.99 -7.42
N ALA A 203 -7.04 1.91 -6.53
CA ALA A 203 -6.94 3.33 -6.89
C ALA A 203 -5.93 3.56 -8.01
N ALA A 204 -4.72 2.95 -7.92
CA ALA A 204 -3.68 3.06 -8.94
C ALA A 204 -4.10 2.51 -10.32
N ARG A 205 -4.95 1.48 -10.32
CA ARG A 205 -5.42 0.82 -11.55
C ARG A 205 -6.53 1.58 -12.26
N TYR A 206 -7.44 2.22 -11.51
CA TYR A 206 -8.69 2.73 -12.07
C TYR A 206 -8.77 4.26 -12.12
N CYS A 207 -8.11 4.96 -11.19
CA CYS A 207 -8.18 6.41 -11.12
C CYS A 207 -7.22 7.10 -12.10
N ASP A 208 -7.67 8.19 -12.69
CA ASP A 208 -6.85 9.05 -13.55
C ASP A 208 -5.96 9.97 -12.70
N SER A 209 -6.49 10.41 -11.54
CA SER A 209 -5.76 11.19 -10.53
C SER A 209 -6.08 10.68 -9.13
N ILE A 210 -5.17 10.92 -8.19
CA ILE A 210 -5.27 10.48 -6.81
C ILE A 210 -4.92 11.63 -5.88
N ILE A 211 -5.70 11.75 -4.80
CA ILE A 211 -5.40 12.62 -3.64
C ILE A 211 -4.97 11.75 -2.47
N LEU A 212 -3.84 12.09 -1.85
CA LEU A 212 -3.45 11.57 -0.54
C LEU A 212 -3.80 12.57 0.55
N LEU A 213 -4.68 12.14 1.46
CA LEU A 213 -5.21 12.96 2.56
C LEU A 213 -4.67 12.47 3.91
N LYS A 214 -4.08 13.39 4.70
CA LYS A 214 -3.63 13.12 6.07
C LYS A 214 -3.98 14.29 6.98
N ASP A 215 -4.53 14.02 8.18
CA ASP A 215 -4.86 14.99 9.22
C ASP A 215 -5.65 16.20 8.69
N GLY A 216 -6.54 15.94 7.73
CA GLY A 216 -7.38 16.94 7.10
C GLY A 216 -6.67 17.83 6.06
N LYS A 217 -5.48 17.46 5.58
CA LYS A 217 -4.74 18.18 4.55
C LYS A 217 -4.40 17.29 3.38
N ILE A 218 -4.32 17.85 2.19
CA ILE A 218 -3.77 17.18 1.00
C ILE A 218 -2.25 17.16 1.13
N VAL A 219 -1.66 15.97 1.11
CA VAL A 219 -0.21 15.75 1.08
C VAL A 219 0.30 15.72 -0.36
N ALA A 220 -0.43 15.06 -1.23
CA ALA A 220 -0.11 14.97 -2.66
C ALA A 220 -1.38 14.85 -3.50
N VAL A 221 -1.35 15.37 -4.72
CA VAL A 221 -2.41 15.26 -5.72
C VAL A 221 -1.78 15.17 -7.12
N GLY A 222 -2.28 14.30 -7.96
CA GLY A 222 -1.79 14.11 -9.32
C GLY A 222 -2.05 12.69 -9.85
N LYS A 223 -1.36 12.32 -10.91
CA LYS A 223 -1.41 10.96 -11.45
C LYS A 223 -0.90 9.92 -10.44
N SER A 224 -1.28 8.67 -10.61
CA SER A 224 -0.91 7.60 -9.69
C SER A 224 0.61 7.46 -9.50
N ASP A 225 1.43 7.63 -10.56
CA ASP A 225 2.88 7.52 -10.52
C ASP A 225 3.58 8.73 -9.85
N GLU A 226 2.94 9.88 -9.84
CA GLU A 226 3.42 11.09 -9.15
C GLU A 226 3.02 11.09 -7.66
N THR A 227 1.88 10.49 -7.35
CA THR A 227 1.25 10.58 -6.03
C THR A 227 1.59 9.38 -5.14
N LEU A 228 1.55 8.15 -5.69
CA LEU A 228 1.83 6.93 -4.93
C LEU A 228 3.33 6.59 -4.94
N THR A 229 4.15 7.49 -4.42
CA THR A 229 5.58 7.23 -4.18
C THR A 229 5.79 6.56 -2.82
N THR A 230 6.93 5.89 -2.65
CA THR A 230 7.33 5.30 -1.35
C THR A 230 7.34 6.35 -0.24
N GLU A 231 7.82 7.55 -0.55
CA GLU A 231 7.91 8.67 0.38
C GLU A 231 6.52 9.16 0.81
N ASN A 232 5.64 9.44 -0.14
CA ASN A 232 4.28 9.93 0.14
C ASN A 232 3.45 8.89 0.91
N VAL A 233 3.54 7.60 0.52
CA VAL A 233 2.83 6.53 1.24
C VAL A 233 3.36 6.38 2.65
N LYS A 234 4.68 6.45 2.85
CA LYS A 234 5.28 6.42 4.19
C LYS A 234 4.85 7.63 5.02
N GLU A 235 4.86 8.83 4.45
CA GLU A 235 4.42 10.04 5.14
C GLU A 235 2.96 9.94 5.59
N VAL A 236 2.07 9.52 4.68
CA VAL A 236 0.61 9.51 4.93
C VAL A 236 0.20 8.37 5.86
N PHE A 237 0.70 7.15 5.63
CA PHE A 237 0.23 5.93 6.29
C PHE A 237 1.18 5.40 7.37
N SER A 238 2.40 5.96 7.48
CA SER A 238 3.45 5.47 8.40
C SER A 238 3.78 3.98 8.14
N VAL A 239 3.84 3.59 6.87
CA VAL A 239 4.14 2.24 6.41
C VAL A 239 5.27 2.30 5.39
N ASP A 240 6.29 1.48 5.57
CA ASP A 240 7.31 1.28 4.55
C ASP A 240 6.75 0.41 3.44
N THR A 241 6.89 0.87 2.20
CA THR A 241 6.30 0.21 1.02
C THR A 241 7.31 0.09 -0.10
N ILE A 242 7.09 -0.91 -0.95
CA ILE A 242 7.69 -1.00 -2.27
C ILE A 242 6.64 -0.56 -3.28
N VAL A 243 7.01 0.38 -4.14
CA VAL A 243 6.16 0.81 -5.26
C VAL A 243 6.86 0.43 -6.55
N LYS A 244 6.28 -0.50 -7.29
CA LYS A 244 6.81 -0.98 -8.59
C LYS A 244 5.69 -1.02 -9.63
N LYS A 245 6.02 -0.87 -10.91
CA LYS A 245 5.05 -1.13 -12.00
C LYS A 245 4.88 -2.63 -12.18
N HIS A 246 3.64 -3.08 -12.23
CA HIS A 246 3.33 -4.48 -12.50
C HIS A 246 3.71 -4.82 -13.95
N PRO A 247 4.51 -5.86 -14.20
CA PRO A 247 5.12 -6.13 -15.52
C PRO A 247 4.09 -6.41 -16.62
N ILE A 248 2.92 -6.95 -16.26
CA ILE A 248 1.87 -7.32 -17.24
C ILE A 248 0.90 -6.15 -17.46
N THR A 249 0.45 -5.47 -16.39
CA THR A 249 -0.59 -4.44 -16.50
C THR A 249 -0.03 -3.03 -16.67
N GLY A 250 1.25 -2.81 -16.38
CA GLY A 250 1.88 -1.49 -16.36
C GLY A 250 1.42 -0.57 -15.22
N CYS A 251 0.38 -0.97 -14.46
CA CYS A 251 -0.12 -0.20 -13.34
C CYS A 251 0.85 -0.24 -12.15
N LEU A 252 0.82 0.79 -11.30
CA LEU A 252 1.56 0.76 -10.05
C LEU A 252 0.99 -0.31 -9.12
N HIS A 253 1.90 -0.98 -8.44
CA HIS A 253 1.61 -1.92 -7.38
C HIS A 253 2.34 -1.50 -6.10
N VAL A 254 1.57 -1.19 -5.07
CA VAL A 254 2.05 -0.78 -3.75
C VAL A 254 2.03 -2.00 -2.84
N MET A 255 3.21 -2.42 -2.38
CA MET A 255 3.38 -3.58 -1.50
C MET A 255 3.85 -3.10 -0.12
N PRO A 256 3.01 -3.21 0.93
CA PRO A 256 3.45 -2.90 2.29
C PRO A 256 4.53 -3.88 2.76
N ILE A 257 5.59 -3.36 3.40
CA ILE A 257 6.67 -4.17 3.98
C ILE A 257 6.50 -4.26 5.49
N SER A 258 6.40 -3.10 6.16
CA SER A 258 6.31 -3.00 7.61
C SER A 258 5.70 -1.68 8.04
N ARG A 259 5.22 -1.60 9.28
CA ARG A 259 4.95 -0.30 9.88
C ARG A 259 6.28 0.40 10.16
N SER A 260 6.36 1.70 9.83
CA SER A 260 7.48 2.54 10.25
C SER A 260 7.36 2.76 11.76
N VAL A 261 7.97 1.87 12.54
CA VAL A 261 8.08 2.04 13.98
C VAL A 261 9.33 2.89 14.23
N ASN A 262 9.23 3.91 15.08
CA ASN A 262 10.41 4.60 15.61
C ASN A 262 11.14 3.66 16.56
N LEU A 263 11.91 2.72 16.01
CA LEU A 263 12.73 1.82 16.78
C LEU A 263 13.90 2.61 17.38
N VAL A 264 14.19 2.36 18.64
CA VAL A 264 15.43 2.84 19.23
C VAL A 264 16.58 2.12 18.53
N PRO A 265 17.46 2.83 17.79
CA PRO A 265 18.54 2.20 17.08
C PRO A 265 19.43 1.42 18.03
N LYS A 266 19.62 0.15 17.76
CA LYS A 266 20.55 -0.69 18.53
C LYS A 266 22.00 -0.34 18.19
N SER A 267 22.92 -0.62 19.08
CA SER A 267 24.33 -0.23 18.95
C SER A 267 25.12 -1.13 18.00
N LEU A 268 24.70 -2.38 17.81
CA LEU A 268 25.43 -3.35 17.00
C LEU A 268 25.21 -3.08 15.50
N VAL A 269 26.31 -3.22 14.76
CA VAL A 269 26.33 -3.30 13.30
C VAL A 269 26.53 -4.75 12.91
N ILE A 270 25.62 -5.31 12.10
CA ILE A 270 25.66 -6.70 11.69
C ILE A 270 25.97 -6.76 10.20
N HIS A 271 26.96 -7.56 9.81
CA HIS A 271 27.27 -7.83 8.42
C HIS A 271 26.67 -9.17 8.00
N ILE A 272 25.91 -9.19 6.91
CA ILE A 272 25.20 -10.38 6.43
C ILE A 272 25.89 -10.92 5.17
N ILE A 273 26.28 -12.18 5.23
CA ILE A 273 26.72 -12.97 4.08
C ILE A 273 25.55 -13.86 3.66
N SER A 274 25.02 -13.61 2.45
CA SER A 274 23.85 -14.31 1.93
C SER A 274 23.89 -14.44 0.42
N GLY A 275 22.86 -15.01 -0.17
CA GLY A 275 22.63 -15.16 -1.60
C GLY A 275 21.43 -16.05 -1.88
N SER A 276 20.91 -15.99 -3.09
CA SER A 276 19.77 -16.80 -3.55
C SER A 276 18.48 -16.59 -2.72
N GLY A 277 18.30 -15.39 -2.16
CA GLY A 277 17.12 -15.03 -1.37
C GLY A 277 17.14 -15.51 0.09
N THR A 278 18.19 -16.21 0.53
CA THR A 278 18.26 -16.83 1.87
C THR A 278 18.45 -15.82 3.00
N GLY A 279 18.99 -14.64 2.69
CA GLY A 279 19.23 -13.56 3.66
C GLY A 279 18.07 -12.56 3.77
N SER A 280 17.14 -12.55 2.85
CA SER A 280 16.10 -11.53 2.75
C SER A 280 15.23 -11.43 4.01
N PHE A 281 14.79 -12.56 4.54
CA PHE A 281 14.00 -12.61 5.77
C PHE A 281 14.83 -12.20 6.99
N THR A 282 16.09 -12.65 7.08
CA THR A 282 17.02 -12.27 8.16
C THR A 282 17.31 -10.76 8.14
N MET A 283 17.58 -10.16 6.97
CA MET A 283 17.76 -8.71 6.82
C MET A 283 16.55 -7.94 7.35
N LYS A 284 15.34 -8.37 6.95
CA LYS A 284 14.10 -7.75 7.40
C LYS A 284 13.92 -7.86 8.91
N THR A 285 14.06 -9.06 9.47
CA THR A 285 13.92 -9.34 10.90
C THR A 285 14.86 -8.49 11.74
N LEU A 286 16.13 -8.41 11.35
CA LEU A 286 17.14 -7.64 12.09
C LEU A 286 16.89 -6.13 12.01
N LEU A 287 16.44 -5.62 10.86
CA LEU A 287 16.05 -4.20 10.72
C LEU A 287 14.83 -3.88 11.59
N ASP A 288 13.83 -4.76 11.62
CA ASP A 288 12.62 -4.58 12.45
C ASP A 288 12.94 -4.60 13.96
N GLU A 289 14.07 -5.19 14.33
CA GLU A 289 14.60 -5.16 15.70
C GLU A 289 15.50 -3.94 15.98
N GLY A 290 15.74 -3.07 14.99
CA GLY A 290 16.49 -1.84 15.12
C GLY A 290 18.01 -1.98 14.94
N TYR A 291 18.52 -3.11 14.44
CA TYR A 291 19.93 -3.27 14.13
C TYR A 291 20.35 -2.52 12.88
N ARG A 292 21.60 -2.06 12.82
CA ARG A 292 22.22 -1.50 11.61
C ARG A 292 22.86 -2.64 10.83
N LEU A 293 22.57 -2.68 9.51
CA LEU A 293 23.00 -3.78 8.66
C LEU A 293 23.93 -3.31 7.54
N THR A 294 24.85 -4.20 7.17
CA THR A 294 25.57 -4.20 5.90
C THR A 294 25.50 -5.60 5.32
N ALA A 295 25.64 -5.76 4.00
CA ALA A 295 25.64 -7.08 3.39
C ALA A 295 26.64 -7.17 2.21
N GLY A 296 27.15 -8.36 1.95
CA GLY A 296 28.02 -8.58 0.79
C GLY A 296 28.89 -9.84 0.91
N VAL A 297 29.54 -10.23 -0.17
CA VAL A 297 29.34 -9.73 -1.54
C VAL A 297 28.09 -10.38 -2.13
N LEU A 298 27.20 -9.58 -2.71
CA LEU A 298 25.97 -10.04 -3.36
C LEU A 298 26.09 -9.85 -4.88
N ASN A 299 25.58 -10.79 -5.68
CA ASN A 299 25.49 -10.58 -7.12
C ASN A 299 24.31 -9.64 -7.44
N LEU A 300 24.50 -8.73 -8.39
CA LEU A 300 23.41 -7.91 -8.93
C LEU A 300 22.32 -8.83 -9.50
N LEU A 301 21.04 -8.44 -9.34
CA LEU A 301 19.85 -9.20 -9.70
C LEU A 301 19.57 -10.42 -8.80
N ASP A 302 20.37 -10.66 -7.76
CA ASP A 302 20.03 -11.62 -6.71
C ASP A 302 18.90 -11.06 -5.82
N THR A 303 18.00 -11.93 -5.36
CA THR A 303 16.87 -11.55 -4.49
C THR A 303 17.35 -10.85 -3.20
N ASP A 304 18.46 -11.30 -2.62
CA ASP A 304 19.03 -10.65 -1.42
C ASP A 304 19.59 -9.27 -1.72
N GLN A 305 20.18 -9.07 -2.92
CA GLN A 305 20.67 -7.77 -3.36
C GLN A 305 19.49 -6.80 -3.59
N GLU A 306 18.42 -7.26 -4.26
CA GLU A 306 17.21 -6.46 -4.42
C GLU A 306 16.57 -6.11 -3.07
N THR A 307 16.51 -7.08 -2.15
CA THR A 307 16.00 -6.87 -0.79
C THR A 307 16.84 -5.85 -0.04
N ALA A 308 18.16 -5.99 -0.06
CA ALA A 308 19.08 -5.05 0.60
C ALA A 308 18.91 -3.62 0.05
N LYS A 309 18.78 -3.48 -1.27
CA LYS A 309 18.50 -2.18 -1.93
C LYS A 309 17.16 -1.58 -1.49
N LEU A 310 16.10 -2.40 -1.42
CA LEU A 310 14.77 -1.97 -0.98
C LEU A 310 14.78 -1.55 0.49
N LEU A 311 15.51 -2.27 1.33
CA LEU A 311 15.66 -1.99 2.76
C LEU A 311 16.72 -0.92 3.06
N ARG A 312 17.34 -0.32 2.02
CA ARG A 312 18.41 0.68 2.13
C ARG A 312 19.62 0.20 2.95
N ILE A 313 19.91 -1.08 2.87
CA ILE A 313 21.12 -1.68 3.47
C ILE A 313 22.31 -1.40 2.56
N SER A 314 23.43 -0.95 3.14
CA SER A 314 24.68 -0.76 2.38
C SER A 314 25.27 -2.11 1.96
N THR A 315 25.56 -2.28 0.67
CA THR A 315 26.03 -3.55 0.11
C THR A 315 27.32 -3.40 -0.68
N THR A 316 28.11 -4.47 -0.71
CA THR A 316 29.13 -4.70 -1.75
C THR A 316 28.55 -5.66 -2.78
N ASN A 317 28.62 -5.29 -4.05
CA ASN A 317 27.98 -6.04 -5.12
C ASN A 317 29.02 -6.51 -6.16
N GLU A 318 28.66 -7.60 -6.86
CA GLU A 318 29.39 -8.13 -8.01
C GLU A 318 28.44 -8.24 -9.20
N ALA A 319 28.99 -8.37 -10.40
CA ALA A 319 28.21 -8.57 -11.60
C ALA A 319 27.37 -9.87 -11.54
N PRO A 320 26.23 -9.95 -12.26
CA PRO A 320 25.40 -11.15 -12.23
C PRO A 320 26.18 -12.39 -12.66
N PHE A 321 26.01 -13.49 -11.94
CA PHE A 321 26.63 -14.79 -12.22
C PHE A 321 28.16 -14.77 -12.29
N SER A 322 28.83 -13.70 -11.82
CA SER A 322 30.30 -13.56 -11.84
C SER A 322 30.92 -14.01 -10.51
N PRO A 323 32.13 -14.55 -10.53
CA PRO A 323 32.88 -14.79 -9.31
C PRO A 323 33.24 -13.47 -8.62
N ILE A 324 33.32 -13.52 -7.29
CA ILE A 324 33.71 -12.36 -6.47
C ILE A 324 35.14 -11.91 -6.88
N THR A 325 35.24 -10.68 -7.37
CA THR A 325 36.53 -10.04 -7.73
C THR A 325 37.33 -9.65 -6.49
N GLU A 326 38.61 -9.34 -6.71
CA GLU A 326 39.51 -8.88 -5.63
C GLU A 326 39.06 -7.53 -5.07
N GLU A 327 38.55 -6.63 -5.93
CA GLU A 327 38.05 -5.33 -5.56
C GLU A 327 36.80 -5.48 -4.66
N ALA A 328 35.81 -6.30 -5.09
CA ALA A 328 34.58 -6.55 -4.31
C ALA A 328 34.91 -7.22 -2.97
N HIS A 329 35.85 -8.18 -2.96
CA HIS A 329 36.30 -8.81 -1.71
C HIS A 329 36.95 -7.81 -0.74
N LYS A 330 37.84 -6.92 -1.23
CA LYS A 330 38.46 -5.87 -0.41
C LYS A 330 37.43 -4.90 0.15
N ALA A 331 36.47 -4.45 -0.68
CA ALA A 331 35.39 -3.58 -0.24
C ALA A 331 34.52 -4.24 0.83
N ASN A 332 34.23 -5.54 0.67
CA ASN A 332 33.49 -6.32 1.64
C ASN A 332 34.21 -6.43 3.00
N MET A 333 35.51 -6.68 2.97
CA MET A 333 36.35 -6.72 4.16
C MET A 333 36.35 -5.40 4.94
N ILE A 334 36.25 -4.25 4.25
CA ILE A 334 36.15 -2.93 4.90
C ILE A 334 34.80 -2.84 5.67
N MET A 335 33.72 -3.38 5.13
CA MET A 335 32.41 -3.40 5.81
C MET A 335 32.43 -4.37 6.99
N ILE A 336 33.00 -5.57 6.83
CA ILE A 336 33.13 -6.58 7.86
C ILE A 336 33.90 -6.03 9.07
N ARG A 337 35.02 -5.34 8.85
CA ARG A 337 35.82 -4.76 9.95
C ARG A 337 35.10 -3.67 10.75
N LYS A 338 34.05 -3.08 10.19
CA LYS A 338 33.19 -2.10 10.88
C LYS A 338 31.99 -2.78 11.58
N ALA A 339 31.76 -4.05 11.31
CA ALA A 339 30.69 -4.81 11.92
C ALA A 339 31.08 -5.36 13.29
N ASN A 340 30.10 -5.53 14.17
CA ASN A 340 30.25 -6.16 15.47
C ASN A 340 30.04 -7.68 15.41
N VAL A 341 29.31 -8.15 14.39
CA VAL A 341 28.99 -9.56 14.15
C VAL A 341 28.87 -9.80 12.66
N VAL A 342 29.32 -10.95 12.20
CA VAL A 342 29.07 -11.46 10.85
C VAL A 342 28.05 -12.59 10.94
N VAL A 343 26.97 -12.52 10.18
CA VAL A 343 25.94 -13.56 10.10
C VAL A 343 25.98 -14.18 8.71
N ILE A 344 26.09 -15.50 8.64
CA ILE A 344 26.02 -16.26 7.39
C ILE A 344 24.65 -16.92 7.34
N SER A 345 23.82 -16.52 6.35
CA SER A 345 22.52 -17.16 6.11
C SER A 345 22.71 -18.56 5.49
N PRO A 346 21.66 -19.39 5.43
CA PRO A 346 21.74 -20.73 4.82
C PRO A 346 21.85 -20.68 3.29
N THR A 347 22.84 -19.93 2.81
CA THR A 347 23.04 -19.72 1.36
C THR A 347 23.68 -20.94 0.70
N GLN A 348 23.43 -21.07 -0.61
CA GLN A 348 24.11 -22.03 -1.48
C GLN A 348 25.49 -21.53 -1.86
N PHE A 349 26.49 -22.39 -1.74
CA PHE A 349 27.86 -22.07 -2.08
C PHE A 349 28.29 -22.72 -3.39
N GLY A 350 28.67 -21.88 -4.35
CA GLY A 350 29.33 -22.24 -5.59
C GLY A 350 30.77 -21.68 -5.64
N TYR A 351 31.52 -21.99 -6.69
CA TYR A 351 32.89 -21.46 -6.86
C TYR A 351 32.92 -19.92 -6.92
N GLY A 352 31.83 -19.30 -7.39
CA GLY A 352 31.72 -17.84 -7.52
C GLY A 352 31.68 -17.09 -6.20
N ASN A 353 31.08 -17.67 -5.13
CA ASN A 353 30.88 -17.00 -3.84
C ASN A 353 31.70 -17.58 -2.68
N LEU A 354 32.64 -18.53 -2.92
CA LEU A 354 33.50 -19.09 -1.90
C LEU A 354 34.30 -18.02 -1.13
N ARG A 355 34.66 -16.92 -1.75
CA ARG A 355 35.37 -15.81 -1.11
C ARG A 355 34.60 -15.18 0.04
N ASN A 356 33.28 -15.33 0.10
CA ASN A 356 32.49 -14.93 1.25
C ASN A 356 32.83 -15.76 2.51
N LEU A 357 33.13 -17.06 2.35
CA LEU A 357 33.60 -17.90 3.47
C LEU A 357 35.04 -17.53 3.88
N GLU A 358 35.90 -17.15 2.96
CA GLU A 358 37.27 -16.65 3.26
C GLU A 358 37.18 -15.33 4.06
N ALA A 359 36.24 -14.45 3.69
CA ALA A 359 35.97 -13.21 4.42
C ALA A 359 35.48 -13.47 5.85
N ALA A 360 34.57 -14.43 6.03
CA ALA A 360 34.10 -14.85 7.36
C ALA A 360 35.22 -15.48 8.20
N GLU A 361 36.10 -16.30 7.60
CA GLU A 361 37.27 -16.85 8.31
C GLU A 361 38.22 -15.74 8.78
N THR A 362 38.41 -14.74 7.95
CA THR A 362 39.25 -13.58 8.28
C THR A 362 38.61 -12.76 9.41
N ALA A 363 37.29 -12.53 9.37
CA ALA A 363 36.56 -11.86 10.44
C ALA A 363 36.76 -12.56 11.79
N LEU A 364 36.64 -13.89 11.81
CA LEU A 364 36.81 -14.68 13.02
C LEU A 364 38.25 -14.62 13.58
N LYS A 365 39.26 -14.59 12.68
CA LYS A 365 40.67 -14.40 13.08
C LYS A 365 40.95 -13.00 13.64
N GLU A 366 40.25 -11.99 13.13
CA GLU A 366 40.31 -10.60 13.62
C GLU A 366 39.47 -10.38 14.90
N GLY A 367 38.87 -11.45 15.47
CA GLY A 367 38.08 -11.40 16.70
C GLY A 367 36.65 -10.93 16.56
N ILE A 368 36.14 -10.83 15.33
CA ILE A 368 34.74 -10.51 15.05
C ILE A 368 33.93 -11.80 15.11
N PRO A 369 32.92 -11.91 15.99
CA PRO A 369 32.06 -13.10 16.09
C PRO A 369 31.39 -13.42 14.75
N VAL A 370 31.38 -14.71 14.40
CA VAL A 370 30.69 -15.23 13.22
C VAL A 370 29.57 -16.16 13.67
N VAL A 371 28.37 -15.94 13.15
CA VAL A 371 27.18 -16.75 13.41
C VAL A 371 26.73 -17.41 12.12
N LEU A 372 26.50 -18.71 12.19
CA LEU A 372 25.99 -19.53 11.09
C LEU A 372 24.52 -19.85 11.36
N ILE A 373 23.63 -19.48 10.45
CA ILE A 373 22.23 -19.96 10.50
C ILE A 373 22.19 -21.25 9.70
N GLU A 374 21.79 -22.35 10.36
CA GLU A 374 21.74 -23.68 9.74
C GLU A 374 20.34 -24.28 9.82
N ASP A 375 19.67 -24.30 8.68
CA ASP A 375 18.34 -24.90 8.47
C ASP A 375 18.40 -26.34 7.92
N GLY A 376 19.61 -26.87 7.67
CA GLY A 376 19.85 -28.20 7.15
C GLY A 376 21.35 -28.48 6.97
N PRO A 377 21.72 -29.67 6.50
CA PRO A 377 23.10 -30.07 6.30
C PRO A 377 23.78 -29.22 5.21
N ILE A 378 25.04 -28.83 5.45
CA ILE A 378 25.81 -27.99 4.49
C ILE A 378 26.06 -28.70 3.17
N GLU A 379 26.11 -30.04 3.18
CA GLU A 379 26.35 -30.86 2.01
C GLU A 379 25.30 -30.64 0.92
N GLU A 380 24.07 -30.34 1.29
CA GLU A 380 22.97 -30.06 0.36
C GLU A 380 23.10 -28.69 -0.32
N ARG A 381 23.94 -27.82 0.24
CA ARG A 381 24.16 -26.43 -0.21
C ARG A 381 25.57 -26.21 -0.75
N ASP A 382 26.40 -27.27 -0.83
CA ASP A 382 27.77 -27.24 -1.30
C ASP A 382 27.87 -27.69 -2.77
N PHE A 383 27.99 -26.73 -3.68
CA PHE A 383 28.23 -26.96 -5.11
C PHE A 383 29.71 -26.74 -5.49
N THR A 384 30.64 -27.02 -4.54
CA THR A 384 32.07 -26.76 -4.69
C THR A 384 32.95 -28.01 -4.45
N GLU A 385 32.38 -29.19 -4.61
CA GLU A 385 33.08 -30.47 -4.38
C GLU A 385 33.65 -30.58 -2.95
N GLY A 386 32.87 -30.14 -1.98
CA GLY A 386 33.22 -30.22 -0.56
C GLY A 386 34.12 -29.10 -0.04
N LYS A 387 34.46 -28.06 -0.84
CA LYS A 387 35.28 -26.93 -0.35
C LYS A 387 34.52 -26.05 0.60
N ALA A 388 33.23 -25.77 0.32
CA ALA A 388 32.38 -25.01 1.23
C ALA A 388 32.13 -25.75 2.55
N THR A 389 31.85 -27.04 2.50
CA THR A 389 31.72 -27.92 3.68
C THR A 389 32.96 -27.88 4.56
N LYS A 390 34.16 -28.00 3.97
CA LYS A 390 35.43 -27.88 4.70
C LYS A 390 35.61 -26.50 5.34
N ALA A 391 35.26 -25.42 4.62
CA ALA A 391 35.37 -24.07 5.13
C ALA A 391 34.41 -23.83 6.31
N ILE A 392 33.15 -24.25 6.22
CA ILE A 392 32.16 -24.14 7.29
C ILE A 392 32.59 -24.97 8.52
N THR A 393 33.05 -26.21 8.31
CA THR A 393 33.58 -27.06 9.41
C THR A 393 34.76 -26.38 10.12
N LYS A 394 35.65 -25.76 9.35
CA LYS A 394 36.78 -24.99 9.88
C LYS A 394 36.32 -23.74 10.65
N LEU A 395 35.29 -23.03 10.21
CA LEU A 395 34.71 -21.89 10.93
C LEU A 395 34.16 -22.36 12.28
N LYS A 396 33.40 -23.45 12.31
CA LYS A 396 32.87 -24.06 13.56
C LYS A 396 33.98 -24.45 14.52
N SER A 397 35.02 -25.12 14.03
CA SER A 397 36.15 -25.53 14.86
C SER A 397 36.96 -24.35 15.43
N LYS A 398 36.86 -23.17 14.81
CA LYS A 398 37.48 -21.92 15.27
C LYS A 398 36.60 -21.05 16.13
N GLY A 399 35.40 -21.53 16.49
CA GLY A 399 34.52 -20.85 17.44
C GLY A 399 33.39 -20.03 16.81
N ALA A 400 33.04 -20.25 15.50
CA ALA A 400 31.82 -19.73 14.95
C ALA A 400 30.60 -20.35 15.66
N VAL A 401 29.62 -19.52 16.02
CA VAL A 401 28.41 -19.93 16.69
C VAL A 401 27.38 -20.42 15.66
N THR A 402 26.73 -21.53 15.92
CA THR A 402 25.65 -22.06 15.10
C THR A 402 24.31 -21.81 15.77
N VAL A 403 23.34 -21.30 15.00
CA VAL A 403 21.95 -21.09 15.40
C VAL A 403 21.03 -21.73 14.36
N LYS A 404 19.85 -22.17 14.80
CA LYS A 404 18.91 -22.87 13.91
C LYS A 404 18.09 -21.92 13.04
N ASP A 405 17.74 -20.75 13.60
CA ASP A 405 16.84 -19.80 12.96
C ASP A 405 17.10 -18.37 13.45
N ASN A 406 16.28 -17.43 12.95
CA ASN A 406 16.35 -16.02 13.34
C ASN A 406 15.97 -15.78 14.80
N CYS A 407 15.20 -16.65 15.46
CA CYS A 407 14.84 -16.49 16.87
C CYS A 407 16.08 -16.73 17.74
N GLU A 408 16.79 -17.85 17.53
CA GLU A 408 18.06 -18.12 18.21
C GLU A 408 19.14 -17.06 17.89
N LEU A 409 19.15 -16.54 16.64
CA LEU A 409 20.04 -15.43 16.26
C LEU A 409 19.76 -14.18 17.12
N LEU A 410 18.51 -13.79 17.28
CA LEU A 410 18.12 -12.63 18.08
C LEU A 410 18.49 -12.80 19.56
N GLU A 411 18.31 -13.99 20.12
CA GLU A 411 18.74 -14.31 21.49
C GLU A 411 20.25 -14.14 21.66
N PHE A 412 21.02 -14.65 20.71
CA PHE A 412 22.47 -14.48 20.69
C PHE A 412 22.91 -13.02 20.62
N LEU A 413 22.30 -12.25 19.73
CA LEU A 413 22.59 -10.82 19.57
C LEU A 413 22.25 -10.02 20.82
N TYR A 414 21.12 -10.32 21.46
CA TYR A 414 20.72 -9.69 22.72
C TYR A 414 21.72 -10.00 23.88
N TYR A 415 22.21 -11.23 23.92
CA TYR A 415 23.27 -11.61 24.88
C TYR A 415 24.54 -10.80 24.64
N LEU A 416 24.99 -10.64 23.40
CA LEU A 416 26.14 -9.83 23.02
C LEU A 416 25.99 -8.35 23.41
N GLU A 417 24.82 -7.77 23.19
CA GLU A 417 24.53 -6.39 23.59
C GLU A 417 24.67 -6.20 25.09
N LYS A 418 24.10 -7.11 25.90
CA LYS A 418 24.21 -7.07 27.36
C LYS A 418 25.66 -7.15 27.81
N LYS A 419 26.48 -7.98 27.19
CA LYS A 419 27.90 -8.15 27.50
C LYS A 419 28.69 -6.89 27.20
N ASN A 420 28.43 -6.25 26.03
CA ASN A 420 29.12 -5.02 25.61
C ASN A 420 28.76 -3.85 26.54
N ASN A 421 27.50 -3.72 26.93
CA ASN A 421 27.05 -2.68 27.86
C ASN A 421 27.68 -2.80 29.25
N LYS A 422 27.85 -4.02 29.78
CA LYS A 422 28.55 -4.25 31.07
C LYS A 422 30.02 -3.85 30.99
N ASN A 423 30.70 -4.19 29.89
CA ASN A 423 32.11 -3.84 29.70
C ASN A 423 32.32 -2.33 29.52
N SER A 424 31.36 -1.64 28.95
CA SER A 424 31.40 -0.16 28.76
C SER A 424 31.14 0.58 30.07
N SER A 425 30.34 0.04 30.96
CA SER A 425 30.08 0.61 32.30
C SER A 425 31.30 0.46 33.23
N GLN A 426 31.97 -0.69 33.19
CA GLN A 426 33.20 -0.93 33.99
C GLN A 426 34.41 -0.09 33.53
N LYS A 427 34.47 0.30 32.23
CA LYS A 427 35.51 1.21 31.71
C LYS A 427 35.27 2.69 32.01
N LYS A 428 34.08 3.08 32.47
CA LYS A 428 33.77 4.45 32.90
C LYS A 428 33.96 4.67 34.39
N GLU A 429 34.07 3.58 35.15
CA GLU A 429 34.29 3.62 36.60
C GLU A 429 35.77 3.38 37.00
N ALA A 430 36.64 3.09 36.03
CA ALA A 430 38.10 2.98 36.18
C ALA A 430 38.80 4.17 35.49
#